data_625a16b1bc221ec92e99f2f45f18820f
#
_entry.id   625a16b1bc221ec92e99f2f45f18820f
#
_cell.length_a   1.000
_cell.length_b   1.000
_cell.length_c   1.000
_cell.angle_alpha   90.00
_cell.angle_beta   90.00
_cell.angle_gamma   90.00
#
_symmetry.space_group_name_H-M   'P 1'
#
loop_
_entity.id
_entity.type
_entity.pdbx_description
1 polymer ?
#
loop_
_entity_poly.entity_id
_entity_poly.type
_entity_poly.pdbx_seq_one_letter_code
_entity_poly.pdbx_strand_id
1 'polypeptide(L)'
;MLVACHRGDWRNWPENSLAAIESVIGMGADIVEIDLALTSDSVLVVCHDRTLNRTTTGKGLIAEIPYDSIQRCFLKSGHGVATSHRMPTLREALELCKDRIVVNIDKGYQYYDLVQRLSEELGVTGQLLIKGKSPVEDVAAKFSRYEHNMMYMPIIDILKPKGQALFAEYLGTDTVPLAYEVCWSEYTPAVESCMKKVLAGGSKLWVNLSLIHI
;
A
#
# COMPACT_ATOMS: atom_id res chain seq x y z
N MET A 1 14.84 -1.49 -13.21
CA MET A 1 14.46 -0.94 -11.89
C MET A 1 13.02 -0.46 -12.04
N LEU A 2 12.14 -0.75 -11.08
CA LEU A 2 10.78 -0.25 -11.07
C LEU A 2 10.69 0.94 -10.11
N VAL A 3 9.87 1.93 -10.45
CA VAL A 3 9.66 3.14 -9.64
C VAL A 3 8.25 3.11 -9.05
N ALA A 4 8.16 3.18 -7.71
CA ALA A 4 6.92 3.30 -6.97
C ALA A 4 6.77 4.70 -6.37
N CYS A 5 5.64 5.34 -6.64
CA CYS A 5 5.34 6.67 -6.12
C CYS A 5 4.47 6.57 -4.87
N HIS A 6 5.05 6.91 -3.71
CA HIS A 6 4.42 6.86 -2.40
C HIS A 6 3.30 7.90 -2.28
N ARG A 7 2.06 7.45 -2.05
CA ARG A 7 0.82 8.25 -1.98
C ARG A 7 0.54 9.10 -3.22
N GLY A 8 1.03 8.64 -4.38
CA GLY A 8 0.95 9.39 -5.62
C GLY A 8 1.94 10.56 -5.69
N ASP A 9 1.68 11.55 -6.55
CA ASP A 9 2.47 12.78 -6.69
C ASP A 9 2.07 13.83 -5.64
N TRP A 10 2.33 13.52 -4.37
CA TRP A 10 1.95 14.34 -3.22
C TRP A 10 2.66 15.69 -3.13
N ARG A 11 3.69 15.91 -3.92
CA ARG A 11 4.38 17.22 -3.99
C ARG A 11 3.58 18.26 -4.74
N ASN A 12 2.87 17.83 -5.77
CA ASN A 12 2.07 18.70 -6.62
C ASN A 12 0.57 18.65 -6.29
N TRP A 13 0.10 17.54 -5.74
CA TRP A 13 -1.31 17.28 -5.42
C TRP A 13 -1.49 16.82 -3.97
N PRO A 14 -2.71 16.86 -3.40
CA PRO A 14 -2.95 16.22 -2.11
C PRO A 14 -2.57 14.74 -2.13
N GLU A 15 -1.86 14.28 -1.10
CA GLU A 15 -1.51 12.85 -0.96
C GLU A 15 -2.76 11.96 -1.06
N ASN A 16 -2.62 10.78 -1.67
CA ASN A 16 -3.72 9.82 -1.79
C ASN A 16 -4.97 10.35 -2.53
N SER A 17 -4.86 11.40 -3.33
CA SER A 17 -5.94 11.92 -4.17
C SER A 17 -5.93 11.31 -5.56
N LEU A 18 -7.09 11.30 -6.25
CA LEU A 18 -7.16 10.87 -7.66
C LEU A 18 -6.24 11.71 -8.54
N ALA A 19 -6.10 13.01 -8.26
CA ALA A 19 -5.19 13.88 -9.01
C ALA A 19 -3.71 13.49 -8.84
N ALA A 20 -3.30 13.10 -7.61
CA ALA A 20 -1.95 12.60 -7.34
C ALA A 20 -1.68 11.26 -8.06
N ILE A 21 -2.68 10.37 -8.12
CA ILE A 21 -2.60 9.10 -8.84
C ILE A 21 -2.51 9.33 -10.35
N GLU A 22 -3.38 10.17 -10.91
CA GLU A 22 -3.38 10.49 -12.34
C GLU A 22 -2.07 11.13 -12.80
N SER A 23 -1.50 12.01 -11.96
CA SER A 23 -0.18 12.62 -12.21
C SER A 23 0.92 11.57 -12.34
N VAL A 24 0.95 10.60 -11.43
CA VAL A 24 1.94 9.48 -11.43
C VAL A 24 1.79 8.61 -12.68
N ILE A 25 0.55 8.31 -13.09
CA ILE A 25 0.28 7.57 -14.32
C ILE A 25 0.80 8.37 -15.53
N GLY A 26 0.53 9.69 -15.57
CA GLY A 26 1.02 10.57 -16.64
C GLY A 26 2.53 10.70 -16.71
N MET A 27 3.24 10.51 -15.59
CA MET A 27 4.70 10.48 -15.53
C MET A 27 5.29 9.16 -16.03
N GLY A 28 4.48 8.11 -16.23
CA GLY A 28 4.94 6.79 -16.64
C GLY A 28 5.64 5.99 -15.55
N ALA A 29 5.28 6.21 -14.28
CA ALA A 29 5.77 5.39 -13.18
C ALA A 29 5.20 3.95 -13.27
N ASP A 30 5.93 2.98 -12.70
CA ASP A 30 5.54 1.57 -12.77
C ASP A 30 4.47 1.22 -11.74
N ILE A 31 4.52 1.84 -10.56
CA ILE A 31 3.69 1.53 -9.41
C ILE A 31 3.25 2.83 -8.73
N VAL A 32 1.98 2.92 -8.38
CA VAL A 32 1.49 3.89 -7.39
C VAL A 32 1.23 3.18 -6.08
N GLU A 33 1.68 3.77 -4.99
CA GLU A 33 1.36 3.29 -3.65
C GLU A 33 0.27 4.17 -3.04
N ILE A 34 -0.71 3.54 -2.42
CA ILE A 34 -1.84 4.17 -1.72
C ILE A 34 -2.09 3.50 -0.37
N ASP A 35 -2.65 4.26 0.56
CA ASP A 35 -3.01 3.78 1.90
C ASP A 35 -4.52 3.59 2.04
N LEU A 36 -4.95 2.63 2.89
CA LEU A 36 -6.36 2.41 3.16
C LEU A 36 -6.77 2.75 4.59
N ALA A 37 -7.99 3.25 4.71
CA ALA A 37 -8.76 3.32 5.94
C ALA A 37 -10.21 2.86 5.68
N LEU A 38 -10.90 2.43 6.74
CA LEU A 38 -12.29 1.97 6.69
C LEU A 38 -13.18 2.95 7.46
N THR A 39 -14.27 3.38 6.85
CA THR A 39 -15.28 4.27 7.45
C THR A 39 -16.25 3.50 8.35
N SER A 40 -17.08 4.21 9.13
CA SER A 40 -18.07 3.59 10.03
C SER A 40 -19.13 2.77 9.28
N ASP A 41 -19.42 3.11 8.04
CA ASP A 41 -20.35 2.42 7.13
C ASP A 41 -19.65 1.46 6.17
N SER A 42 -18.42 1.03 6.51
CA SER A 42 -17.65 0.01 5.80
C SER A 42 -17.24 0.38 4.38
N VAL A 43 -17.06 1.64 4.06
CA VAL A 43 -16.47 2.10 2.81
C VAL A 43 -14.95 2.18 2.95
N LEU A 44 -14.21 1.54 2.05
CA LEU A 44 -12.77 1.68 1.95
C LEU A 44 -12.42 3.01 1.27
N VAL A 45 -11.69 3.87 1.99
CA VAL A 45 -11.21 5.17 1.53
C VAL A 45 -9.70 5.21 1.43
N VAL A 46 -9.17 6.04 0.54
CA VAL A 46 -7.73 6.18 0.34
C VAL A 46 -7.19 7.26 1.27
N CYS A 47 -6.61 6.83 2.40
CA CYS A 47 -6.08 7.72 3.43
C CYS A 47 -5.05 7.03 4.30
N HIS A 48 -3.92 7.71 4.56
CA HIS A 48 -2.86 7.19 5.44
C HIS A 48 -3.24 7.24 6.92
N ASP A 49 -3.77 8.37 7.39
CA ASP A 49 -4.01 8.62 8.81
C ASP A 49 -5.31 7.94 9.27
N ARG A 50 -5.38 7.63 10.54
CA ARG A 50 -6.63 7.16 11.16
C ARG A 50 -7.67 8.28 11.32
N THR A 51 -7.24 9.54 11.20
CA THR A 51 -8.09 10.73 11.38
C THR A 51 -8.09 11.61 10.14
N LEU A 52 -9.13 12.42 10.00
CA LEU A 52 -9.26 13.43 8.95
C LEU A 52 -8.34 14.65 9.15
N ASN A 53 -7.79 14.83 10.34
CA ASN A 53 -7.26 16.11 10.85
C ASN A 53 -6.13 16.71 10.00
N ARG A 54 -5.14 15.90 9.61
CA ARG A 54 -3.95 16.38 8.92
C ARG A 54 -4.23 16.64 7.44
N THR A 55 -4.82 15.67 6.77
CA THR A 55 -4.94 15.64 5.31
C THR A 55 -6.23 16.26 4.77
N THR A 56 -7.19 16.62 5.65
CA THR A 56 -8.47 17.19 5.22
C THR A 56 -8.89 18.41 6.05
N THR A 57 -9.95 19.08 5.61
CA THR A 57 -10.61 20.16 6.38
C THR A 57 -11.49 19.62 7.50
N GLY A 58 -11.76 18.30 7.53
CA GLY A 58 -12.53 17.62 8.55
C GLY A 58 -11.71 17.27 9.79
N LYS A 59 -12.39 16.72 10.79
CA LYS A 59 -11.81 16.25 12.06
C LYS A 59 -12.47 14.95 12.51
N GLY A 60 -11.76 14.17 13.30
CA GLY A 60 -12.26 12.94 13.92
C GLY A 60 -11.67 11.68 13.31
N LEU A 61 -12.01 10.53 13.91
CA LEU A 61 -11.58 9.21 13.50
C LEU A 61 -12.38 8.76 12.27
N ILE A 62 -11.72 8.36 11.21
CA ILE A 62 -12.36 7.88 9.97
C ILE A 62 -13.30 6.70 10.26
N ALA A 63 -12.88 5.78 11.13
CA ALA A 63 -13.69 4.62 11.51
C ALA A 63 -15.00 4.94 12.27
N GLU A 64 -15.19 6.17 12.72
CA GLU A 64 -16.38 6.63 13.43
C GLU A 64 -17.30 7.52 12.56
N ILE A 65 -16.87 7.81 11.33
CA ILE A 65 -17.56 8.78 10.45
C ILE A 65 -18.03 8.03 9.18
N PRO A 66 -19.31 8.19 8.77
CA PRO A 66 -19.80 7.63 7.52
C PRO A 66 -19.23 8.39 6.31
N TYR A 67 -19.08 7.68 5.19
CA TYR A 67 -18.42 8.19 3.99
C TYR A 67 -19.05 9.49 3.46
N ASP A 68 -20.39 9.61 3.46
CA ASP A 68 -21.08 10.81 3.01
C ASP A 68 -20.66 12.08 3.80
N SER A 69 -20.33 11.93 5.08
CA SER A 69 -19.81 13.04 5.89
C SER A 69 -18.34 13.36 5.54
N ILE A 70 -17.54 12.34 5.23
CA ILE A 70 -16.15 12.52 4.78
C ILE A 70 -16.12 13.24 3.43
N GLN A 71 -17.05 12.94 2.54
CA GLN A 71 -17.18 13.60 1.23
C GLN A 71 -17.45 15.09 1.30
N ARG A 72 -17.89 15.62 2.44
CA ARG A 72 -18.06 17.08 2.65
C ARG A 72 -16.75 17.78 2.96
N CYS A 73 -15.70 17.03 3.31
CA CYS A 73 -14.39 17.56 3.62
C CYS A 73 -13.52 17.66 2.36
N PHE A 74 -12.70 18.69 2.26
CA PHE A 74 -11.72 18.86 1.21
C PHE A 74 -10.35 18.33 1.65
N LEU A 75 -9.62 17.75 0.74
CA LEU A 75 -8.21 17.39 0.95
C LEU A 75 -7.35 18.66 1.04
N LYS A 76 -6.28 18.57 1.82
CA LYS A 76 -5.26 19.61 1.92
C LYS A 76 -4.02 19.24 1.11
N SER A 77 -3.37 20.26 0.54
CA SER A 77 -2.04 20.11 -0.04
C SER A 77 -1.00 19.76 1.02
N GLY A 78 0.21 19.36 0.62
CA GLY A 78 1.33 19.13 1.53
C GLY A 78 1.70 20.33 2.42
N HIS A 79 1.25 21.54 2.06
CA HIS A 79 1.40 22.77 2.85
C HIS A 79 0.22 23.06 3.79
N GLY A 80 -0.74 22.15 3.91
CA GLY A 80 -1.90 22.30 4.78
C GLY A 80 -3.02 23.18 4.23
N VAL A 81 -2.92 23.65 2.98
CA VAL A 81 -3.93 24.50 2.34
C VAL A 81 -5.05 23.62 1.76
N ALA A 82 -6.31 23.98 2.05
CA ALA A 82 -7.48 23.30 1.49
C ALA A 82 -7.51 23.44 -0.04
N THR A 83 -7.85 22.33 -0.71
CA THR A 83 -7.99 22.26 -2.17
C THR A 83 -9.45 21.98 -2.55
N SER A 84 -9.75 21.81 -3.83
CA SER A 84 -11.06 21.36 -4.32
C SER A 84 -11.21 19.83 -4.34
N HIS A 85 -10.14 19.07 -4.05
CA HIS A 85 -10.14 17.61 -4.11
C HIS A 85 -10.84 16.99 -2.89
N ARG A 86 -11.44 15.82 -3.10
CA ARG A 86 -12.10 15.02 -2.07
C ARG A 86 -11.31 13.74 -1.80
N MET A 87 -11.54 13.13 -0.63
CA MET A 87 -10.98 11.82 -0.31
C MET A 87 -11.64 10.76 -1.19
N PRO A 88 -10.89 10.04 -2.03
CA PRO A 88 -11.48 9.02 -2.89
C PRO A 88 -11.76 7.73 -2.12
N THR A 89 -12.72 6.96 -2.62
CA THR A 89 -12.88 5.55 -2.28
C THR A 89 -11.79 4.72 -2.95
N LEU A 90 -11.55 3.51 -2.42
CA LEU A 90 -10.69 2.54 -3.10
C LEU A 90 -11.23 2.20 -4.50
N ARG A 91 -12.57 2.10 -4.67
CA ARG A 91 -13.20 1.86 -5.96
C ARG A 91 -12.77 2.90 -7.01
N GLU A 92 -12.95 4.17 -6.70
CA GLU A 92 -12.58 5.26 -7.61
C GLU A 92 -11.09 5.24 -7.96
N ALA A 93 -10.23 4.94 -6.99
CA ALA A 93 -8.79 4.82 -7.22
C ALA A 93 -8.45 3.62 -8.13
N LEU A 94 -9.07 2.46 -7.91
CA LEU A 94 -8.83 1.27 -8.73
C LEU A 94 -9.39 1.41 -10.15
N GLU A 95 -10.55 2.02 -10.32
CA GLU A 95 -11.13 2.33 -11.64
C GLU A 95 -10.20 3.26 -12.44
N LEU A 96 -9.61 4.26 -11.77
CA LEU A 96 -8.63 5.17 -12.39
C LEU A 96 -7.34 4.44 -12.80
N CYS A 97 -6.87 3.49 -12.00
CA CYS A 97 -5.63 2.74 -12.22
C CYS A 97 -5.77 1.58 -13.21
N LYS A 98 -7.01 1.14 -13.49
CA LYS A 98 -7.26 -0.07 -14.27
C LYS A 98 -6.54 -0.05 -15.62
N ASP A 99 -5.77 -1.13 -15.88
CA ASP A 99 -4.96 -1.35 -17.09
C ASP A 99 -3.88 -0.27 -17.36
N ARG A 100 -3.57 0.55 -16.36
CA ARG A 100 -2.66 1.70 -16.52
C ARG A 100 -1.41 1.63 -15.63
N ILE A 101 -1.54 1.14 -14.39
CA ILE A 101 -0.45 1.12 -13.41
C ILE A 101 -0.68 0.04 -12.35
N VAL A 102 0.40 -0.56 -11.83
CA VAL A 102 0.31 -1.45 -10.66
C VAL A 102 0.01 -0.63 -9.41
N VAL A 103 -0.90 -1.12 -8.57
CA VAL A 103 -1.28 -0.44 -7.33
C VAL A 103 -0.74 -1.22 -6.13
N ASN A 104 0.19 -0.61 -5.39
CA ASN A 104 0.60 -1.10 -4.08
C ASN A 104 -0.33 -0.54 -3.00
N ILE A 105 -1.00 -1.41 -2.25
CA ILE A 105 -1.98 -1.01 -1.25
C ILE A 105 -1.42 -1.25 0.14
N ASP A 106 -0.97 -0.16 0.81
CA ASP A 106 -0.60 -0.22 2.23
C ASP A 106 -1.84 -0.43 3.11
N LYS A 107 -1.69 -1.24 4.18
CA LYS A 107 -2.80 -1.71 5.02
C LYS A 107 -3.84 -2.59 4.29
N GLY A 108 -3.65 -2.89 2.99
CA GLY A 108 -4.57 -3.72 2.21
C GLY A 108 -4.77 -5.12 2.81
N TYR A 109 -3.72 -5.71 3.39
CA TYR A 109 -3.83 -7.02 4.04
C TYR A 109 -4.78 -7.04 5.25
N GLN A 110 -4.90 -5.93 5.98
CA GLN A 110 -5.86 -5.76 7.08
C GLN A 110 -7.31 -5.87 6.59
N TYR A 111 -7.58 -5.42 5.36
CA TYR A 111 -8.90 -5.41 4.74
C TYR A 111 -9.00 -6.39 3.57
N TYR A 112 -8.22 -7.49 3.61
CA TYR A 112 -8.00 -8.40 2.48
C TYR A 112 -9.30 -8.79 1.76
N ASP A 113 -10.29 -9.30 2.49
CA ASP A 113 -11.52 -9.81 1.88
C ASP A 113 -12.36 -8.73 1.18
N LEU A 114 -12.33 -7.49 1.69
CA LEU A 114 -13.00 -6.36 1.06
C LEU A 114 -12.26 -5.91 -0.21
N VAL A 115 -10.93 -5.83 -0.13
CA VAL A 115 -10.09 -5.45 -1.28
C VAL A 115 -10.15 -6.51 -2.37
N GLN A 116 -10.08 -7.80 -2.00
CA GLN A 116 -10.12 -8.93 -2.91
C GLN A 116 -11.44 -8.94 -3.71
N ARG A 117 -12.59 -8.88 -3.03
CA ARG A 117 -13.90 -8.85 -3.69
C ARG A 117 -14.05 -7.66 -4.64
N LEU A 118 -13.61 -6.48 -4.21
CA LEU A 118 -13.65 -5.28 -5.05
C LEU A 118 -12.73 -5.43 -6.26
N SER A 119 -11.55 -6.02 -6.09
CA SER A 119 -10.60 -6.25 -7.18
C SER A 119 -11.14 -7.25 -8.23
N GLU A 120 -11.84 -8.30 -7.77
CA GLU A 120 -12.52 -9.27 -8.64
C GLU A 120 -13.66 -8.60 -9.43
N GLU A 121 -14.50 -7.81 -8.73
CA GLU A 121 -15.60 -7.06 -9.36
C GLU A 121 -15.11 -6.13 -10.48
N LEU A 122 -13.99 -5.45 -10.24
CA LEU A 122 -13.39 -4.52 -11.21
C LEU A 122 -12.50 -5.20 -12.25
N GLY A 123 -12.15 -6.47 -12.05
CA GLY A 123 -11.24 -7.21 -12.92
C GLY A 123 -9.79 -6.71 -12.84
N VAL A 124 -9.31 -6.30 -11.65
CA VAL A 124 -7.98 -5.73 -11.44
C VAL A 124 -7.11 -6.52 -10.47
N THR A 125 -7.53 -7.71 -10.04
CA THR A 125 -6.85 -8.53 -9.00
C THR A 125 -5.35 -8.73 -9.30
N GLY A 126 -4.99 -9.05 -10.53
CA GLY A 126 -3.60 -9.25 -10.95
C GLY A 126 -2.75 -7.96 -11.02
N GLN A 127 -3.36 -6.80 -10.82
CA GLN A 127 -2.74 -5.48 -10.84
C GLN A 127 -2.42 -4.96 -9.44
N LEU A 128 -2.92 -5.65 -8.39
CA LEU A 128 -2.81 -5.21 -7.00
C LEU A 128 -1.68 -5.93 -6.28
N LEU A 129 -0.85 -5.15 -5.59
CA LEU A 129 0.18 -5.61 -4.69
C LEU A 129 -0.19 -5.17 -3.26
N ILE A 130 -0.44 -6.15 -2.40
CA ILE A 130 -0.66 -5.90 -0.96
C ILE A 130 0.56 -6.31 -0.16
N LYS A 131 0.74 -5.69 1.00
CA LYS A 131 1.89 -5.97 1.85
C LYS A 131 1.49 -6.18 3.32
N GLY A 132 2.31 -6.94 4.04
CA GLY A 132 2.04 -7.23 5.45
C GLY A 132 3.18 -7.93 6.17
N LYS A 133 3.01 -8.14 7.48
CA LYS A 133 3.97 -8.83 8.36
C LYS A 133 3.40 -10.13 8.90
N SER A 134 2.56 -10.80 8.12
CA SER A 134 1.89 -12.02 8.52
C SER A 134 2.73 -13.25 8.25
N PRO A 135 2.65 -14.30 9.11
CA PRO A 135 3.24 -15.60 8.85
C PRO A 135 2.77 -16.20 7.52
N VAL A 136 3.58 -17.08 6.96
CA VAL A 136 3.26 -17.76 5.68
C VAL A 136 1.94 -18.51 5.76
N GLU A 137 1.70 -19.24 6.86
CA GLU A 137 0.48 -20.02 7.06
C GLU A 137 -0.78 -19.14 7.05
N ASP A 138 -0.74 -17.95 7.67
CA ASP A 138 -1.85 -16.99 7.69
C ASP A 138 -2.15 -16.44 6.29
N VAL A 139 -1.11 -16.17 5.51
CA VAL A 139 -1.26 -15.72 4.12
C VAL A 139 -1.81 -16.83 3.26
N ALA A 140 -1.28 -18.06 3.37
CA ALA A 140 -1.75 -19.22 2.63
C ALA A 140 -3.21 -19.55 2.95
N ALA A 141 -3.61 -19.53 4.25
CA ALA A 141 -4.98 -19.75 4.67
C ALA A 141 -5.95 -18.70 4.13
N LYS A 142 -5.49 -17.45 4.01
CA LYS A 142 -6.28 -16.36 3.44
C LYS A 142 -6.42 -16.52 1.93
N PHE A 143 -5.35 -16.87 1.24
CA PHE A 143 -5.30 -17.06 -0.21
C PHE A 143 -6.10 -18.29 -0.67
N SER A 144 -6.12 -19.37 0.10
CA SER A 144 -6.88 -20.58 -0.24
C SER A 144 -8.40 -20.38 -0.35
N ARG A 145 -8.92 -19.22 0.07
CA ARG A 145 -10.35 -18.87 -0.01
C ARG A 145 -10.76 -18.30 -1.37
N TYR A 146 -9.79 -18.00 -2.24
CA TYR A 146 -10.02 -17.35 -3.52
C TYR A 146 -9.27 -18.08 -4.63
N GLU A 147 -9.87 -18.15 -5.82
CA GLU A 147 -9.25 -18.77 -7.00
C GLU A 147 -8.08 -17.96 -7.54
N HIS A 148 -8.25 -16.65 -7.57
CA HIS A 148 -7.22 -15.70 -7.99
C HIS A 148 -6.93 -14.73 -6.86
N ASN A 149 -5.66 -14.56 -6.53
CA ASN A 149 -5.25 -13.69 -5.43
C ASN A 149 -4.46 -12.49 -5.94
N MET A 150 -4.56 -11.40 -5.19
CA MET A 150 -3.64 -10.27 -5.32
C MET A 150 -2.20 -10.71 -5.05
N MET A 151 -1.23 -10.01 -5.61
CA MET A 151 0.18 -10.21 -5.27
C MET A 151 0.42 -9.84 -3.80
N TYR A 152 1.28 -10.60 -3.11
CA TYR A 152 1.64 -10.31 -1.71
C TYR A 152 3.13 -10.08 -1.56
N MET A 153 3.48 -9.07 -0.76
CA MET A 153 4.84 -8.70 -0.43
C MET A 153 5.03 -8.69 1.09
N PRO A 154 5.84 -9.61 1.66
CA PRO A 154 6.17 -9.56 3.07
C PRO A 154 7.05 -8.36 3.40
N ILE A 155 6.73 -7.68 4.52
CA ILE A 155 7.53 -6.59 5.09
C ILE A 155 8.47 -7.17 6.14
N ILE A 156 9.77 -7.05 5.90
CA ILE A 156 10.82 -7.61 6.73
C ILE A 156 11.60 -6.49 7.43
N ASP A 157 11.42 -6.34 8.73
CA ASP A 157 12.27 -5.50 9.58
C ASP A 157 13.45 -6.35 10.08
N ILE A 158 14.49 -6.45 9.26
CA ILE A 158 15.58 -7.43 9.47
C ILE A 158 16.42 -7.15 10.72
N LEU A 159 16.37 -5.94 11.25
CA LEU A 159 17.09 -5.59 12.49
C LEU A 159 16.32 -6.03 13.76
N LYS A 160 15.06 -6.46 13.62
CA LYS A 160 14.24 -6.93 14.74
C LYS A 160 14.10 -8.45 14.75
N PRO A 161 14.12 -9.11 15.95
CA PRO A 161 14.00 -10.57 16.05
C PRO A 161 12.76 -11.14 15.33
N LYS A 162 11.61 -10.46 15.43
CA LYS A 162 10.38 -10.87 14.75
C LYS A 162 10.52 -10.81 13.22
N GLY A 163 11.19 -9.80 12.68
CA GLY A 163 11.44 -9.69 11.25
C GLY A 163 12.43 -10.75 10.74
N GLN A 164 13.45 -11.09 11.55
CA GLN A 164 14.40 -12.17 11.23
C GLN A 164 13.68 -13.52 11.19
N ALA A 165 12.82 -13.80 12.16
CA ALA A 165 12.02 -15.04 12.21
C ALA A 165 11.09 -15.14 11.01
N LEU A 166 10.35 -14.06 10.70
CA LEU A 166 9.47 -14.00 9.54
C LEU A 166 10.24 -14.19 8.22
N PHE A 167 11.41 -13.58 8.09
CA PHE A 167 12.25 -13.76 6.89
C PHE A 167 12.73 -15.20 6.73
N ALA A 168 13.15 -15.85 7.82
CA ALA A 168 13.55 -17.25 7.81
C ALA A 168 12.40 -18.18 7.42
N GLU A 169 11.19 -17.90 7.90
CA GLU A 169 9.97 -18.63 7.55
C GLU A 169 9.69 -18.55 6.03
N TYR A 170 9.68 -17.33 5.46
CA TYR A 170 9.46 -17.15 4.01
C TYR A 170 10.55 -17.77 3.14
N LEU A 171 11.80 -17.80 3.60
CA LEU A 171 12.89 -18.49 2.89
C LEU A 171 12.77 -20.01 2.94
N GLY A 172 12.09 -20.55 3.93
CA GLY A 172 11.89 -21.99 4.12
C GLY A 172 10.69 -22.57 3.37
N THR A 173 9.95 -21.75 2.61
CA THR A 173 8.76 -22.20 1.88
C THR A 173 9.05 -22.38 0.39
N ASP A 174 8.27 -23.25 -0.28
CA ASP A 174 8.31 -23.40 -1.74
C ASP A 174 7.63 -22.22 -2.47
N THR A 175 6.87 -21.38 -1.74
CA THR A 175 6.22 -20.21 -2.31
C THR A 175 7.16 -19.01 -2.24
N VAL A 176 7.74 -18.67 -3.39
CA VAL A 176 8.63 -17.50 -3.51
C VAL A 176 7.79 -16.24 -3.68
N PRO A 177 7.82 -15.28 -2.70
CA PRO A 177 7.15 -14.00 -2.88
C PRO A 177 7.69 -13.23 -4.08
N LEU A 178 6.82 -12.49 -4.79
CA LEU A 178 7.23 -11.66 -5.92
C LEU A 178 8.31 -10.65 -5.52
N ALA A 179 8.17 -10.06 -4.34
CA ALA A 179 9.09 -9.09 -3.78
C ALA A 179 9.08 -9.16 -2.26
N TYR A 180 10.11 -8.61 -1.62
CA TYR A 180 10.19 -8.35 -0.19
C TYR A 180 10.41 -6.85 0.05
N GLU A 181 9.62 -6.25 0.92
CA GLU A 181 9.92 -4.92 1.46
C GLU A 181 10.88 -5.08 2.64
N VAL A 182 12.15 -4.73 2.46
CA VAL A 182 13.17 -4.79 3.51
C VAL A 182 13.29 -3.44 4.18
N CYS A 183 13.01 -3.42 5.49
CA CYS A 183 13.05 -2.21 6.32
C CYS A 183 14.26 -2.25 7.27
N TRP A 184 14.92 -1.11 7.41
CA TRP A 184 16.03 -0.91 8.35
C TRP A 184 16.13 0.54 8.81
N SER A 185 16.66 0.76 9.99
CA SER A 185 17.00 2.09 10.51
C SER A 185 18.48 2.45 10.29
N GLU A 186 19.33 1.44 10.09
CA GLU A 186 20.76 1.58 9.84
C GLU A 186 21.19 0.48 8.86
N TYR A 187 22.05 0.83 7.89
CA TYR A 187 22.57 -0.14 6.94
C TYR A 187 23.71 -0.95 7.57
N THR A 188 23.47 -2.23 7.77
CA THR A 188 24.39 -3.15 8.44
C THR A 188 24.69 -4.36 7.55
N PRO A 189 25.74 -5.19 7.88
CA PRO A 189 25.97 -6.46 7.16
C PRO A 189 24.77 -7.41 7.18
N ALA A 190 23.92 -7.35 8.20
CA ALA A 190 22.69 -8.14 8.28
C ALA A 190 21.67 -7.70 7.22
N VAL A 191 21.52 -6.39 7.01
CA VAL A 191 20.65 -5.83 5.94
C VAL A 191 21.17 -6.25 4.56
N GLU A 192 22.47 -6.09 4.32
CA GLU A 192 23.10 -6.49 3.05
C GLU A 192 22.94 -8.00 2.77
N SER A 193 23.14 -8.82 3.79
CA SER A 193 22.96 -10.27 3.70
C SER A 193 21.50 -10.65 3.38
N CYS A 194 20.55 -9.97 4.02
CA CYS A 194 19.12 -10.15 3.73
C CYS A 194 18.80 -9.85 2.26
N MET A 195 19.23 -8.67 1.78
CA MET A 195 19.00 -8.26 0.38
C MET A 195 19.59 -9.24 -0.62
N LYS A 196 20.84 -9.72 -0.38
CA LYS A 196 21.49 -10.72 -1.21
C LYS A 196 20.69 -12.03 -1.25
N LYS A 197 20.16 -12.51 -0.12
CA LYS A 197 19.33 -13.72 -0.05
C LYS A 197 18.02 -13.55 -0.81
N VAL A 198 17.34 -12.40 -0.69
CA VAL A 198 16.13 -12.09 -1.45
C VAL A 198 16.39 -12.19 -2.95
N LEU A 199 17.44 -11.54 -3.43
CA LEU A 199 17.78 -11.53 -4.87
C LEU A 199 18.22 -12.91 -5.36
N ALA A 200 19.01 -13.65 -4.58
CA ALA A 200 19.42 -15.01 -4.90
C ALA A 200 18.24 -16.00 -4.96
N GLY A 201 17.20 -15.77 -4.18
CA GLY A 201 15.94 -16.53 -4.20
C GLY A 201 15.02 -16.21 -5.40
N GLY A 202 15.40 -15.27 -6.28
CA GLY A 202 14.61 -14.89 -7.46
C GLY A 202 13.54 -13.84 -7.20
N SER A 203 13.39 -13.39 -5.96
CA SER A 203 12.44 -12.32 -5.60
C SER A 203 12.99 -10.93 -5.93
N LYS A 204 12.08 -9.97 -6.13
CA LYS A 204 12.44 -8.55 -6.23
C LYS A 204 12.65 -7.95 -4.84
N LEU A 205 13.44 -6.89 -4.79
CA LEU A 205 13.69 -6.12 -3.58
C LEU A 205 12.94 -4.80 -3.66
N TRP A 206 12.09 -4.54 -2.65
CA TRP A 206 11.46 -3.24 -2.44
C TRP A 206 12.19 -2.51 -1.32
N VAL A 207 12.61 -1.28 -1.59
CA VAL A 207 13.24 -0.40 -0.62
C VAL A 207 12.54 0.95 -0.60
N ASN A 208 12.33 1.47 0.59
CA ASN A 208 11.78 2.81 0.76
C ASN A 208 12.92 3.82 0.82
N LEU A 209 12.95 4.74 -0.14
CA LEU A 209 13.87 5.86 -0.11
C LEU A 209 13.26 6.94 0.79
N SER A 210 13.69 6.97 2.05
CA SER A 210 13.29 8.03 2.98
C SER A 210 14.03 9.32 2.64
N LEU A 211 13.30 10.40 2.38
CA LEU A 211 13.86 11.75 2.17
C LEU A 211 14.50 12.35 3.45
N ILE A 212 14.45 11.63 4.57
CA ILE A 212 15.04 12.07 5.84
C ILE A 212 16.58 11.97 5.82
N HIS A 213 17.14 11.30 4.81
CA HIS A 213 18.59 11.06 4.68
C HIS A 213 19.21 11.63 3.40
N ILE A 214 18.51 12.55 2.73
CA ILE A 214 19.08 13.33 1.62
C ILE A 214 19.29 14.78 2.06
#